data_8eaa26a55332cfa5e7a6ca530108831c
#
_entry.id   8eaa26a55332cfa5e7a6ca530108831c
#
_cell.length_a   1.000
_cell.length_b   1.000
_cell.length_c   1.000
_cell.angle_alpha   90.00
_cell.angle_beta   90.00
_cell.angle_gamma   90.00
#
_symmetry.space_group_name_H-M   'P 1'
#
loop_
_entity.id
_entity.type
_entity.pdbx_description
1 polymer ?
#
loop_
_entity_poly.entity_id
_entity_poly.type
_entity_poly.pdbx_seq_one_letter_code
_entity_poly.pdbx_strand_id
1 'polypeptide(L)'
;MQIRKMKRKDVRCIVEVVGDGSIAKHYDETTINMKLQHYDKDSMVTIYEPTEEQKAMLQDLLFQADEDTIKANALQVVYAMKLVTDLEGLEDITEEELIDTIQTPDRVLEEINFEIGRIFTELITNHYEKLSALNSLPKPILKAHLENEVNRIEEEQRKEEEKAKAKQELEAQMKALEAKMAELK
;
A
#
# COMPACT_ATOMS: atom_id res chain seq x y z
N MET A 1 27.63 4.06 -17.26
CA MET A 1 26.19 4.23 -16.99
C MET A 1 25.69 2.93 -16.38
N GLN A 2 25.58 2.85 -15.03
CA GLN A 2 25.04 1.66 -14.38
C GLN A 2 23.52 1.73 -14.49
N ILE A 3 22.94 0.86 -15.28
CA ILE A 3 21.50 0.63 -15.27
C ILE A 3 21.18 0.02 -13.90
N ARG A 4 20.65 0.81 -12.99
CA ARG A 4 20.04 0.28 -11.76
C ARG A 4 18.97 -0.70 -12.23
N LYS A 5 19.19 -2.01 -11.99
CA LYS A 5 18.12 -3.00 -12.10
C LYS A 5 17.01 -2.52 -11.17
N MET A 6 15.96 -1.93 -11.74
CA MET A 6 14.73 -1.72 -10.98
C MET A 6 14.33 -3.10 -10.44
N LYS A 7 14.25 -3.25 -9.12
CA LYS A 7 13.71 -4.48 -8.53
C LYS A 7 12.33 -4.65 -9.16
N ARG A 8 12.17 -5.73 -9.91
CA ARG A 8 10.87 -6.13 -10.44
C ARG A 8 9.97 -6.29 -9.21
N LYS A 9 8.83 -5.64 -9.17
CA LYS A 9 7.83 -5.91 -8.14
C LYS A 9 7.45 -7.37 -8.30
N ASP A 10 7.43 -8.12 -7.21
CA ASP A 10 7.02 -9.51 -7.26
C ASP A 10 5.52 -9.55 -7.60
N VAL A 11 5.16 -10.26 -8.65
CA VAL A 11 3.77 -10.41 -9.09
C VAL A 11 3.13 -11.52 -8.27
N ARG A 12 2.04 -11.21 -7.60
CA ARG A 12 1.23 -12.17 -6.85
C ARG A 12 0.33 -12.98 -7.79
N CYS A 13 -0.41 -12.30 -8.64
CA CYS A 13 -1.24 -12.92 -9.67
C CYS A 13 -1.55 -11.93 -10.80
N ILE A 14 -2.04 -12.47 -11.91
CA ILE A 14 -2.64 -11.69 -13.00
C ILE A 14 -4.10 -12.09 -13.11
N VAL A 15 -5.00 -11.12 -13.12
CA VAL A 15 -6.43 -11.26 -13.43
C VAL A 15 -6.61 -10.89 -14.90
N GLU A 16 -7.16 -11.80 -15.69
CA GLU A 16 -7.32 -11.64 -17.15
C GLU A 16 -8.79 -11.83 -17.56
N VAL A 17 -9.30 -10.93 -18.38
CA VAL A 17 -10.57 -11.13 -19.08
C VAL A 17 -10.26 -11.88 -20.37
N VAL A 18 -10.73 -13.12 -20.45
CA VAL A 18 -10.52 -13.97 -21.62
C VAL A 18 -11.52 -13.59 -22.74
N GLY A 19 -11.20 -13.91 -23.98
CA GLY A 19 -11.98 -13.49 -25.15
C GLY A 19 -13.45 -13.93 -25.19
N ASP A 20 -13.87 -14.86 -24.32
CA ASP A 20 -15.29 -15.26 -24.11
C ASP A 20 -15.96 -14.46 -22.97
N GLY A 21 -15.24 -13.51 -22.36
CA GLY A 21 -15.71 -12.70 -21.23
C GLY A 21 -15.59 -13.42 -19.87
N SER A 22 -15.01 -14.61 -19.83
CA SER A 22 -14.67 -15.27 -18.56
C SER A 22 -13.42 -14.64 -17.93
N ILE A 23 -13.26 -14.84 -16.61
CA ILE A 23 -12.09 -14.32 -15.88
C ILE A 23 -11.20 -15.49 -15.53
N ALA A 24 -9.92 -15.34 -15.82
CA ALA A 24 -8.86 -16.26 -15.45
C ALA A 24 -7.90 -15.59 -14.45
N LYS A 25 -7.43 -16.36 -13.46
CA LYS A 25 -6.39 -15.92 -12.50
C LYS A 25 -5.16 -16.79 -12.66
N HIS A 26 -4.02 -16.15 -12.79
CA HIS A 26 -2.73 -16.80 -13.02
C HIS A 26 -1.82 -16.56 -11.82
N TYR A 27 -1.45 -17.62 -11.11
CA TYR A 27 -0.60 -17.56 -9.91
C TYR A 27 0.78 -18.19 -10.12
N ASP A 28 0.93 -19.08 -11.10
CA ASP A 28 2.20 -19.76 -11.32
C ASP A 28 3.20 -18.86 -12.08
N GLU A 29 4.44 -18.89 -11.64
CA GLU A 29 5.51 -18.02 -12.15
C GLU A 29 5.71 -18.15 -13.68
N THR A 30 5.54 -19.35 -14.22
CA THR A 30 5.73 -19.59 -15.65
C THR A 30 4.66 -18.89 -16.47
N THR A 31 3.39 -19.05 -16.08
CA THR A 31 2.24 -18.40 -16.73
C THR A 31 2.31 -16.89 -16.56
N ILE A 32 2.62 -16.40 -15.36
CA ILE A 32 2.82 -14.98 -15.09
C ILE A 32 3.89 -14.40 -16.04
N ASN A 33 5.05 -15.04 -16.16
CA ASN A 33 6.11 -14.57 -17.03
C ASN A 33 5.72 -14.56 -18.50
N MET A 34 4.96 -15.56 -18.97
CA MET A 34 4.41 -15.58 -20.33
C MET A 34 3.41 -14.45 -20.57
N LYS A 35 2.48 -14.23 -19.64
CA LYS A 35 1.48 -13.15 -19.72
C LYS A 35 2.12 -11.76 -19.70
N LEU A 36 3.13 -11.54 -18.86
CA LEU A 36 3.89 -10.28 -18.83
C LEU A 36 4.66 -9.98 -20.12
N GLN A 37 5.03 -10.99 -20.92
CA GLN A 37 5.64 -10.78 -22.24
C GLN A 37 4.63 -10.27 -23.27
N HIS A 38 3.36 -10.60 -23.10
CA HIS A 38 2.24 -10.23 -23.97
C HIS A 38 1.17 -9.46 -23.19
N TYR A 39 1.63 -8.61 -22.24
CA TYR A 39 0.74 -7.87 -21.36
C TYR A 39 -0.14 -6.92 -22.14
N ASP A 40 -1.44 -7.05 -21.93
CA ASP A 40 -2.48 -6.19 -22.48
C ASP A 40 -3.27 -5.55 -21.34
N LYS A 41 -3.08 -4.27 -21.11
CA LYS A 41 -3.69 -3.52 -20.02
C LYS A 41 -5.21 -3.37 -20.16
N ASP A 42 -5.76 -3.56 -21.35
CA ASP A 42 -7.20 -3.48 -21.57
C ASP A 42 -7.94 -4.76 -21.15
N SER A 43 -7.20 -5.87 -21.00
CA SER A 43 -7.73 -7.17 -20.63
C SER A 43 -7.06 -7.81 -19.40
N MET A 44 -6.00 -7.21 -18.88
CA MET A 44 -5.22 -7.78 -17.77
C MET A 44 -4.96 -6.76 -16.68
N VAL A 45 -5.07 -7.20 -15.43
CA VAL A 45 -4.66 -6.45 -14.24
C VAL A 45 -3.64 -7.27 -13.46
N THR A 46 -2.51 -6.65 -13.15
CA THR A 46 -1.46 -7.28 -12.34
C THR A 46 -1.63 -6.90 -10.88
N ILE A 47 -1.65 -7.90 -10.00
CA ILE A 47 -1.63 -7.73 -8.55
C ILE A 47 -0.24 -8.08 -8.06
N TYR A 48 0.39 -7.16 -7.34
CA TYR A 48 1.75 -7.29 -6.82
C TYR A 48 1.75 -7.71 -5.35
N GLU A 49 2.78 -8.44 -4.94
CA GLU A 49 3.05 -8.63 -3.52
C GLU A 49 3.40 -7.27 -2.88
N PRO A 50 2.74 -6.90 -1.77
CA PRO A 50 3.05 -5.66 -1.08
C PRO A 50 4.47 -5.70 -0.51
N THR A 51 5.22 -4.61 -0.68
CA THR A 51 6.52 -4.41 -0.02
C THR A 51 6.33 -4.31 1.50
N GLU A 52 7.39 -4.44 2.29
CA GLU A 52 7.31 -4.30 3.76
C GLU A 52 6.76 -2.93 4.18
N GLU A 53 7.12 -1.86 3.45
CA GLU A 53 6.58 -0.53 3.68
C GLU A 53 5.06 -0.48 3.38
N GLN A 54 4.63 -1.05 2.25
CA GLN A 54 3.22 -1.14 1.89
C GLN A 54 2.42 -2.02 2.87
N LYS A 55 3.01 -3.11 3.38
CA LYS A 55 2.40 -3.95 4.42
C LYS A 55 2.15 -3.15 5.70
N ALA A 56 3.11 -2.32 6.13
CA ALA A 56 2.93 -1.44 7.28
C ALA A 56 1.78 -0.45 7.05
N MET A 57 1.74 0.21 5.88
CA MET A 57 0.65 1.13 5.53
C MET A 57 -0.73 0.45 5.50
N LEU A 58 -0.81 -0.77 4.94
CA LEU A 58 -2.06 -1.55 4.91
C LEU A 58 -2.49 -2.02 6.30
N GLN A 59 -1.54 -2.36 7.18
CA GLN A 59 -1.83 -2.69 8.58
C GLN A 59 -2.38 -1.48 9.34
N ASP A 60 -1.77 -0.31 9.17
CA ASP A 60 -2.25 0.92 9.80
C ASP A 60 -3.68 1.24 9.38
N LEU A 61 -4.02 1.07 8.10
CA LEU A 61 -5.39 1.23 7.60
C LEU A 61 -6.38 0.26 8.27
N LEU A 62 -6.00 -1.01 8.47
CA LEU A 62 -6.86 -2.00 9.11
C LEU A 62 -7.18 -1.67 10.56
N PHE A 63 -6.25 -1.02 11.29
CA PHE A 63 -6.42 -0.69 12.69
C PHE A 63 -6.99 0.72 12.94
N GLN A 64 -7.03 1.57 11.91
CA GLN A 64 -7.64 2.91 11.98
C GLN A 64 -9.11 2.94 11.59
N ALA A 65 -9.73 1.79 11.29
CA ALA A 65 -11.12 1.71 10.87
C ALA A 65 -12.05 2.26 11.96
N ASP A 66 -12.54 3.47 11.74
CA ASP A 66 -13.50 4.18 12.58
C ASP A 66 -14.94 3.71 12.30
N GLU A 67 -15.90 4.13 13.09
CA GLU A 67 -17.26 3.57 13.23
C GLU A 67 -18.15 3.57 11.97
N ASP A 68 -17.79 4.27 10.90
CA ASP A 68 -18.56 4.26 9.64
C ASP A 68 -18.05 3.19 8.66
N THR A 69 -18.53 1.96 8.90
CA THR A 69 -17.96 0.72 8.35
C THR A 69 -17.96 0.62 6.81
N ILE A 70 -18.97 1.14 6.12
CA ILE A 70 -19.10 0.94 4.65
C ILE A 70 -18.14 1.85 3.89
N LYS A 71 -18.11 3.13 4.23
CA LYS A 71 -17.24 4.12 3.62
C LYS A 71 -15.78 3.85 3.93
N ALA A 72 -15.46 3.54 5.19
CA ALA A 72 -14.10 3.22 5.62
C ALA A 72 -13.58 1.97 4.89
N ASN A 73 -14.38 0.92 4.78
CA ASN A 73 -14.02 -0.29 4.04
C ASN A 73 -13.80 -0.01 2.55
N ALA A 74 -14.65 0.80 1.93
CA ALA A 74 -14.51 1.18 0.53
C ALA A 74 -13.18 1.92 0.28
N LEU A 75 -12.86 2.91 1.10
CA LEU A 75 -11.62 3.67 1.02
C LEU A 75 -10.39 2.78 1.26
N GLN A 76 -10.46 1.85 2.21
CA GLN A 76 -9.39 0.88 2.47
C GLN A 76 -9.10 0.00 1.27
N VAL A 77 -10.15 -0.55 0.65
CA VAL A 77 -10.02 -1.40 -0.54
C VAL A 77 -9.39 -0.64 -1.70
N VAL A 78 -9.86 0.58 -1.99
CA VAL A 78 -9.28 1.37 -3.08
C VAL A 78 -7.85 1.81 -2.79
N TYR A 79 -7.56 2.19 -1.57
CA TYR A 79 -6.18 2.50 -1.20
C TYR A 79 -5.26 1.29 -1.37
N ALA A 80 -5.73 0.10 -0.98
CA ALA A 80 -5.00 -1.14 -1.22
C ALA A 80 -4.83 -1.43 -2.72
N MET A 81 -5.88 -1.26 -3.54
CA MET A 81 -5.79 -1.39 -4.99
C MET A 81 -4.71 -0.48 -5.58
N LYS A 82 -4.69 0.81 -5.21
CA LYS A 82 -3.67 1.78 -5.65
C LYS A 82 -2.25 1.34 -5.30
N LEU A 83 -2.06 0.69 -4.16
CA LEU A 83 -0.74 0.26 -3.70
C LEU A 83 -0.23 -0.99 -4.40
N VAL A 84 -1.12 -1.97 -4.64
CA VAL A 84 -0.71 -3.32 -5.03
C VAL A 84 -1.19 -3.75 -6.41
N THR A 85 -1.88 -2.89 -7.18
CA THR A 85 -2.27 -3.19 -8.56
C THR A 85 -1.70 -2.19 -9.56
N ASP A 86 -1.80 -2.51 -10.83
CA ASP A 86 -1.55 -1.58 -11.95
C ASP A 86 -2.86 -1.07 -12.57
N LEU A 87 -3.98 -1.17 -11.86
CA LEU A 87 -5.27 -0.67 -12.31
C LEU A 87 -5.24 0.86 -12.46
N GLU A 88 -5.53 1.33 -13.67
CA GLU A 88 -5.58 2.77 -13.99
C GLU A 88 -6.95 3.38 -13.60
N GLY A 89 -7.01 4.70 -13.47
CA GLY A 89 -8.28 5.44 -13.26
C GLY A 89 -8.78 5.52 -11.82
N LEU A 90 -8.08 4.90 -10.85
CA LEU A 90 -8.45 4.98 -9.43
C LEU A 90 -8.19 6.36 -8.80
N GLU A 91 -7.41 7.23 -9.48
CA GLU A 91 -7.04 8.55 -8.93
C GLU A 91 -8.13 9.60 -9.13
N ASP A 92 -8.95 9.43 -10.18
CA ASP A 92 -9.99 10.39 -10.59
C ASP A 92 -11.40 10.01 -10.12
N ILE A 93 -11.55 8.86 -9.43
CA ILE A 93 -12.85 8.36 -8.94
C ILE A 93 -13.33 9.23 -7.76
N THR A 94 -14.54 9.73 -7.84
CA THR A 94 -15.21 10.42 -6.75
C THR A 94 -15.57 9.43 -5.62
N GLU A 95 -15.78 9.95 -4.41
CA GLU A 95 -16.14 9.12 -3.26
C GLU A 95 -17.46 8.36 -3.46
N GLU A 96 -18.44 8.96 -4.12
CA GLU A 96 -19.74 8.35 -4.42
C GLU A 96 -19.60 7.21 -5.44
N GLU A 97 -18.88 7.42 -6.53
CA GLU A 97 -18.59 6.40 -7.54
C GLU A 97 -17.79 5.24 -6.95
N LEU A 98 -16.90 5.55 -6.01
CA LEU A 98 -16.12 4.55 -5.30
C LEU A 98 -16.98 3.60 -4.47
N ILE A 99 -17.90 4.18 -3.67
CA ILE A 99 -18.82 3.39 -2.84
C ILE A 99 -19.71 2.53 -3.72
N ASP A 100 -20.25 3.08 -4.81
CA ASP A 100 -21.09 2.35 -5.75
C ASP A 100 -20.32 1.21 -6.43
N THR A 101 -19.09 1.48 -6.87
CA THR A 101 -18.21 0.49 -7.51
C THR A 101 -17.87 -0.69 -6.58
N ILE A 102 -17.72 -0.45 -5.27
CA ILE A 102 -17.45 -1.51 -4.30
C ILE A 102 -18.72 -2.26 -3.89
N GLN A 103 -19.85 -1.56 -3.82
CA GLN A 103 -21.15 -2.22 -3.49
C GLN A 103 -21.69 -3.05 -4.65
N THR A 104 -21.43 -2.65 -5.89
CA THR A 104 -21.86 -3.35 -7.10
C THR A 104 -20.67 -3.57 -8.05
N PRO A 105 -19.64 -4.31 -7.62
CA PRO A 105 -18.44 -4.50 -8.42
C PRO A 105 -18.78 -5.28 -9.70
N ASP A 106 -18.13 -4.93 -10.81
CA ASP A 106 -18.06 -5.82 -11.94
C ASP A 106 -17.23 -7.08 -11.58
N ARG A 107 -17.29 -8.10 -12.44
CA ARG A 107 -16.63 -9.39 -12.15
C ARG A 107 -15.11 -9.25 -11.99
N VAL A 108 -14.47 -8.32 -12.70
CA VAL A 108 -13.01 -8.11 -12.60
C VAL A 108 -12.67 -7.50 -11.26
N LEU A 109 -13.41 -6.45 -10.87
CA LEU A 109 -13.25 -5.80 -9.57
C LEU A 109 -13.56 -6.75 -8.41
N GLU A 110 -14.57 -7.63 -8.57
CA GLU A 110 -14.88 -8.66 -7.57
C GLU A 110 -13.70 -9.60 -7.34
N GLU A 111 -13.03 -10.05 -8.41
CA GLU A 111 -11.84 -10.91 -8.30
C GLU A 111 -10.62 -10.15 -7.72
N ILE A 112 -10.43 -8.88 -8.08
CA ILE A 112 -9.39 -8.05 -7.48
C ILE A 112 -9.68 -7.84 -5.98
N ASN A 113 -10.92 -7.51 -5.60
CA ASN A 113 -11.34 -7.38 -4.21
C ASN A 113 -11.08 -8.65 -3.41
N PHE A 114 -11.33 -9.80 -3.99
CA PHE A 114 -11.05 -11.08 -3.36
C PHE A 114 -9.55 -11.25 -3.06
N GLU A 115 -8.68 -10.92 -4.01
CA GLU A 115 -7.23 -11.00 -3.80
C GLU A 115 -6.72 -9.95 -2.78
N ILE A 116 -7.28 -8.75 -2.78
CA ILE A 116 -7.01 -7.74 -1.75
C ILE A 116 -7.42 -8.27 -0.36
N GLY A 117 -8.59 -8.88 -0.26
CA GLY A 117 -9.05 -9.52 0.99
C GLY A 117 -8.11 -10.63 1.47
N ARG A 118 -7.49 -11.38 0.56
CA ARG A 118 -6.45 -12.37 0.91
C ARG A 118 -5.20 -11.71 1.47
N ILE A 119 -4.74 -10.61 0.85
CA ILE A 119 -3.60 -9.83 1.37
C ILE A 119 -3.89 -9.36 2.79
N PHE A 120 -5.06 -8.77 3.05
CA PHE A 120 -5.46 -8.34 4.39
C PHE A 120 -5.51 -9.50 5.39
N THR A 121 -6.06 -10.64 4.98
CA THR A 121 -6.12 -11.84 5.83
C THR A 121 -4.73 -12.32 6.21
N GLU A 122 -3.79 -12.36 5.27
CA GLU A 122 -2.39 -12.73 5.52
C GLU A 122 -1.71 -11.73 6.47
N LEU A 123 -1.95 -10.42 6.31
CA LEU A 123 -1.40 -9.38 7.20
C LEU A 123 -1.92 -9.54 8.64
N ILE A 124 -3.22 -9.78 8.80
CA ILE A 124 -3.85 -10.02 10.11
C ILE A 124 -3.28 -11.28 10.76
N THR A 125 -3.20 -12.38 10.00
CA THR A 125 -2.66 -13.65 10.49
C THR A 125 -1.23 -13.49 10.96
N ASN A 126 -0.37 -12.88 10.13
CA ASN A 126 1.03 -12.61 10.48
C ASN A 126 1.16 -11.71 11.71
N HIS A 127 0.26 -10.74 11.88
CA HIS A 127 0.23 -9.88 13.07
C HIS A 127 -0.08 -10.68 14.33
N TYR A 128 -1.11 -11.52 14.29
CA TYR A 128 -1.47 -12.38 15.43
C TYR A 128 -0.40 -13.42 15.76
N GLU A 129 0.27 -13.99 14.77
CA GLU A 129 1.39 -14.91 14.98
C GLU A 129 2.56 -14.20 15.68
N LYS A 130 2.91 -12.98 15.26
CA LYS A 130 3.93 -12.16 15.93
C LYS A 130 3.54 -11.85 17.38
N LEU A 131 2.30 -11.44 17.63
CA LEU A 131 1.80 -11.19 19.00
C LEU A 131 1.83 -12.46 19.87
N SER A 132 1.43 -13.59 19.31
CA SER A 132 1.47 -14.89 20.01
C SER A 132 2.91 -15.28 20.36
N ALA A 133 3.85 -15.11 19.42
CA ALA A 133 5.26 -15.35 19.67
C ALA A 133 5.81 -14.43 20.76
N LEU A 134 5.47 -13.14 20.75
CA LEU A 134 5.87 -12.19 21.80
C LEU A 134 5.30 -12.57 23.17
N ASN A 135 4.03 -12.96 23.23
CA ASN A 135 3.39 -13.38 24.48
C ASN A 135 3.97 -14.66 25.06
N SER A 136 4.63 -15.49 24.24
CA SER A 136 5.32 -16.71 24.67
C SER A 136 6.72 -16.46 25.27
N LEU A 137 7.26 -15.23 25.11
CA LEU A 137 8.58 -14.90 25.63
C LEU A 137 8.59 -14.79 27.17
N PRO A 138 9.68 -15.18 27.84
CA PRO A 138 9.87 -14.91 29.26
C PRO A 138 9.73 -13.40 29.54
N LYS A 139 9.05 -13.04 30.65
CA LYS A 139 8.79 -11.64 31.02
C LYS A 139 9.99 -10.68 30.92
N PRO A 140 11.21 -11.06 31.36
CA PRO A 140 12.38 -10.17 31.23
C PRO A 140 12.75 -9.88 29.77
N ILE A 141 12.64 -10.89 28.89
CA ILE A 141 12.95 -10.74 27.46
C ILE A 141 11.90 -9.90 26.78
N LEU A 142 10.62 -10.13 27.06
CA LEU A 142 9.51 -9.32 26.57
C LEU A 142 9.66 -7.85 27.00
N LYS A 143 10.02 -7.60 28.26
CA LYS A 143 10.23 -6.23 28.76
C LYS A 143 11.37 -5.54 28.01
N ALA A 144 12.51 -6.21 27.84
CA ALA A 144 13.66 -5.65 27.10
C ALA A 144 13.30 -5.38 25.61
N HIS A 145 12.48 -6.25 25.00
CA HIS A 145 12.02 -6.05 23.62
C HIS A 145 11.12 -4.81 23.52
N LEU A 146 10.15 -4.65 24.42
CA LEU A 146 9.26 -3.51 24.45
C LEU A 146 10.02 -2.19 24.70
N GLU A 147 10.99 -2.17 25.61
CA GLU A 147 11.82 -1.01 25.88
C GLU A 147 12.65 -0.61 24.65
N ASN A 148 13.19 -1.58 23.90
CA ASN A 148 13.90 -1.31 22.65
C ASN A 148 12.99 -0.75 21.55
N GLU A 149 11.75 -1.28 21.42
CA GLU A 149 10.78 -0.75 20.45
C GLU A 149 10.34 0.66 20.79
N VAL A 150 10.07 0.96 22.06
CA VAL A 150 9.74 2.34 22.51
C VAL A 150 10.87 3.30 22.15
N ASN A 151 12.12 2.95 22.49
CA ASN A 151 13.28 3.78 22.16
C ASN A 151 13.44 4.00 20.65
N ARG A 152 13.13 2.99 19.82
CA ARG A 152 13.17 3.10 18.37
C ARG A 152 12.11 4.08 17.85
N ILE A 153 10.89 3.97 18.35
CA ILE A 153 9.78 4.86 17.96
C ILE A 153 10.10 6.31 18.35
N GLU A 154 10.58 6.54 19.57
CA GLU A 154 10.98 7.87 20.03
C GLU A 154 12.11 8.48 19.19
N GLU A 155 13.04 7.66 18.74
CA GLU A 155 14.14 8.10 17.87
C GLU A 155 13.65 8.44 16.46
N GLU A 156 12.72 7.66 15.92
CA GLU A 156 12.07 7.92 14.62
C GLU A 156 11.25 9.22 14.67
N GLN A 157 10.44 9.42 15.70
CA GLN A 157 9.66 10.65 15.90
C GLN A 157 10.57 11.88 15.99
N ARG A 158 11.67 11.79 16.73
CA ARG A 158 12.64 12.89 16.83
C ARG A 158 13.26 13.22 15.47
N LYS A 159 13.60 12.22 14.66
CA LYS A 159 14.13 12.42 13.30
C LYS A 159 13.10 13.08 12.38
N GLU A 160 11.83 12.73 12.51
CA GLU A 160 10.75 13.37 11.74
C GLU A 160 10.53 14.82 12.15
N GLU A 161 10.54 15.12 13.44
CA GLU A 161 10.46 16.49 13.94
C GLU A 161 11.64 17.35 13.48
N GLU A 162 12.87 16.81 13.50
CA GLU A 162 14.04 17.50 12.98
C GLU A 162 13.92 17.80 11.47
N LYS A 163 13.43 16.82 10.68
CA LYS A 163 13.15 17.02 9.24
C LYS A 163 12.09 18.10 9.01
N ALA A 164 11.01 18.08 9.80
CA ALA A 164 9.95 19.07 9.68
C ALA A 164 10.44 20.48 10.00
N LYS A 165 11.26 20.65 11.04
CA LYS A 165 11.89 21.93 11.39
C LYS A 165 12.84 22.43 10.30
N ALA A 166 13.71 21.54 9.79
CA ALA A 166 14.62 21.88 8.69
C ALA A 166 13.86 22.31 7.41
N LYS A 167 12.73 21.66 7.12
CA LYS A 167 11.87 22.03 5.99
C LYS A 167 11.25 23.42 6.18
N GLN A 168 10.75 23.73 7.39
CA GLN A 168 10.20 25.06 7.71
C GLN A 168 11.25 26.16 7.61
N GLU A 169 12.47 25.91 8.09
CA GLU A 169 13.59 26.86 7.96
C GLU A 169 13.97 27.11 6.50
N LEU A 170 14.00 26.06 5.68
CA LEU A 170 14.27 26.18 4.24
C LEU A 170 13.20 27.00 3.53
N GLU A 171 11.92 26.74 3.83
CA GLU A 171 10.79 27.50 3.27
C GLU A 171 10.85 29.00 3.68
N ALA A 172 11.23 29.28 4.92
CA ALA A 172 11.41 30.64 5.39
C ALA A 172 12.57 31.36 4.66
N GLN A 173 13.68 30.65 4.44
CA GLN A 173 14.81 31.20 3.68
C GLN A 173 14.44 31.46 2.21
N MET A 174 13.71 30.55 1.58
CA MET A 174 13.22 30.74 0.21
C MET A 174 12.33 31.97 0.09
N LYS A 175 11.36 32.15 1.00
CA LYS A 175 10.50 33.35 1.02
C LYS A 175 11.29 34.64 1.22
N ALA A 176 12.32 34.62 2.09
CA ALA A 176 13.17 35.78 2.30
C ALA A 176 14.02 36.12 1.06
N LEU A 177 14.47 35.13 0.31
CA LEU A 177 15.18 35.32 -0.95
C LEU A 177 14.26 35.85 -2.04
N GLU A 178 13.05 35.34 -2.16
CA GLU A 178 12.04 35.82 -3.12
C GLU A 178 11.68 37.28 -2.86
N ALA A 179 11.50 37.68 -1.58
CA ALA A 179 11.25 39.05 -1.20
C ALA A 179 12.41 39.99 -1.61
N LYS A 180 13.67 39.60 -1.37
CA LYS A 180 14.85 40.38 -1.79
C LYS A 180 14.97 40.48 -3.32
N MET A 181 14.61 39.43 -4.06
CA MET A 181 14.59 39.46 -5.53
C MET A 181 13.49 40.38 -6.09
N ALA A 182 12.37 40.53 -5.38
CA ALA A 182 11.30 41.44 -5.76
C ALA A 182 11.67 42.92 -5.55
N GLU A 183 12.51 43.22 -4.52
CA GLU A 183 13.02 44.58 -4.25
C GLU A 183 14.11 45.02 -5.24
N LEU A 184 14.73 44.08 -5.97
CA LEU A 184 15.80 44.37 -6.94
C LEU A 184 15.28 44.56 -8.38
N LYS A 185 14.00 44.49 -8.60
CA LYS A 185 13.29 44.78 -9.89
C LYS A 185 12.63 46.14 -9.88
#